data_7f8567c8fdefa60d8561a5ae3464aa0e
#
_entry.id   7f8567c8fdefa60d8561a5ae3464aa0e
#
_cell.length_a   1.000
_cell.length_b   1.000
_cell.length_c   1.000
_cell.angle_alpha   90.00
_cell.angle_beta   90.00
_cell.angle_gamma   90.00
#
_symmetry.space_group_name_H-M   'P 1'
#
loop_
_entity.id
_entity.type
_entity.pdbx_description
1 polymer ?
#
loop_
_entity_poly.entity_id
_entity_poly.type
_entity_poly.pdbx_seq_one_letter_code
_entity_poly.pdbx_strand_id
1 'polypeptide(L)'
;MCRINGESTLSFLLKRKKDESTKILFATDMHGSEGTWRKFLNASAMLKVDVAICGGDLTGKMIVPVVEGKDGKFAYYLMGRTHTIDSSGLEKAFKDIRGIGYYPYSTNEGEYKEMTENPKKVDEVFHDVMTSTLSRWFDLIHEKIPSGTRVVVCPGNDDRLLVDKLIDEHKDVINGEGKVIDVDEGHEMVSCGWVNPSPWKTAREEEEDKLEARLEKYISQVKNVKTAIFNFHAPPFQTRLDEAPLLDKDLNPIIQGGSVVMIPVGSKAVRKMIEKYQPFLGLHGHIHEASGSMKIGRTHCVNPGSEYAEGIIRAFLIEFKGDKLTRLQRIEG
;
A
#
# COMPACT_ATOMS: atom_id res chain seq x y z
N MET A 1 12.10 21.08 -44.45
CA MET A 1 11.20 19.96 -44.17
C MET A 1 12.06 18.80 -43.64
N CYS A 2 12.13 18.67 -42.33
CA CYS A 2 12.73 17.51 -41.69
C CYS A 2 11.75 17.10 -40.55
N ARG A 3 11.04 16.02 -40.75
CA ARG A 3 10.21 15.41 -39.69
C ARG A 3 11.14 14.68 -38.74
N ILE A 4 11.19 15.09 -37.50
CA ILE A 4 11.81 14.35 -36.42
C ILE A 4 10.70 13.44 -35.85
N ASN A 5 10.78 12.13 -36.17
CA ASN A 5 9.97 11.11 -35.54
C ASN A 5 10.47 10.91 -34.13
N GLY A 6 9.72 11.41 -33.15
CA GLY A 6 9.88 11.08 -31.74
C GLY A 6 9.20 9.76 -31.43
N GLU A 7 9.84 8.64 -31.73
CA GLU A 7 9.47 7.35 -31.15
C GLU A 7 9.94 7.31 -29.69
N SER A 8 8.98 7.20 -28.79
CA SER A 8 9.20 7.15 -27.37
C SER A 8 10.00 5.92 -26.98
N THR A 9 11.11 6.13 -26.31
CA THR A 9 12.08 5.13 -25.80
C THR A 9 11.51 4.23 -24.69
N LEU A 10 10.19 4.12 -24.54
CA LEU A 10 9.51 3.30 -23.50
C LEU A 10 9.03 1.92 -23.99
N SER A 11 9.32 1.53 -25.22
CA SER A 11 8.78 0.29 -25.84
C SER A 11 9.70 -0.94 -25.74
N PHE A 12 10.81 -0.88 -25.01
CA PHE A 12 11.79 -1.96 -24.91
C PHE A 12 11.75 -2.75 -23.59
N LEU A 13 10.62 -2.78 -22.91
CA LEU A 13 10.43 -3.70 -21.78
C LEU A 13 9.94 -5.04 -22.33
N LEU A 14 10.77 -6.05 -22.18
CA LEU A 14 10.60 -7.43 -22.61
C LEU A 14 9.16 -7.91 -22.43
N LYS A 15 8.36 -7.93 -23.50
CA LYS A 15 7.09 -8.64 -23.54
C LYS A 15 7.38 -10.12 -23.38
N ARG A 16 7.04 -10.71 -22.25
CA ARG A 16 7.08 -12.16 -22.09
C ARG A 16 6.07 -12.81 -23.01
N LYS A 17 6.49 -13.86 -23.73
CA LYS A 17 5.60 -14.61 -24.61
C LYS A 17 4.48 -15.25 -23.79
N LYS A 18 3.28 -15.34 -24.38
CA LYS A 18 2.04 -15.90 -23.79
C LYS A 18 2.21 -17.32 -23.20
N ASP A 19 3.27 -18.03 -23.55
CA ASP A 19 3.60 -19.37 -23.07
C ASP A 19 4.51 -19.42 -21.82
N GLU A 20 5.01 -18.28 -21.35
CA GLU A 20 5.81 -18.20 -20.12
C GLU A 20 4.91 -17.93 -18.91
N SER A 21 5.30 -18.46 -17.73
CA SER A 21 4.58 -18.17 -16.48
C SER A 21 4.89 -16.75 -16.02
N THR A 22 3.87 -16.04 -15.55
CA THR A 22 4.00 -14.72 -14.92
C THR A 22 3.95 -14.86 -13.40
N LYS A 23 4.87 -14.19 -12.72
CA LYS A 23 5.03 -14.25 -11.27
C LYS A 23 4.87 -12.85 -10.66
N ILE A 24 3.93 -12.71 -9.72
CA ILE A 24 3.63 -11.49 -9.00
C ILE A 24 3.91 -11.69 -7.51
N LEU A 25 4.52 -10.70 -6.86
CA LEU A 25 4.43 -10.53 -5.41
C LEU A 25 3.48 -9.38 -5.12
N PHE A 26 2.40 -9.67 -4.42
CA PHE A 26 1.41 -8.69 -4.00
C PHE A 26 1.48 -8.47 -2.49
N ALA A 27 1.72 -7.24 -2.05
CA ALA A 27 1.63 -6.78 -0.68
C ALA A 27 0.88 -5.45 -0.63
N THR A 28 0.48 -5.00 0.55
CA THR A 28 -0.31 -3.79 0.76
C THR A 28 -0.10 -3.26 2.19
N ASP A 29 -0.61 -2.08 2.50
CA ASP A 29 -0.69 -1.53 3.87
C ASP A 29 0.68 -1.48 4.57
N MET A 30 1.64 -0.79 3.94
CA MET A 30 3.01 -0.59 4.45
C MET A 30 3.05 0.43 5.60
N HIS A 31 2.13 1.41 5.58
CA HIS A 31 1.96 2.45 6.61
C HIS A 31 3.25 3.03 7.17
N GLY A 32 4.17 3.42 6.30
CA GLY A 32 5.43 4.05 6.69
C GLY A 32 6.48 3.12 7.29
N SER A 33 6.21 1.80 7.41
CA SER A 33 7.16 0.83 7.95
C SER A 33 8.32 0.56 6.98
N GLU A 34 9.47 1.16 7.25
CA GLU A 34 10.68 0.95 6.44
C GLU A 34 11.12 -0.52 6.48
N GLY A 35 10.90 -1.20 7.59
CA GLY A 35 11.20 -2.63 7.73
C GLY A 35 10.41 -3.47 6.75
N THR A 36 9.09 -3.25 6.70
CA THR A 36 8.16 -3.96 5.81
C THR A 36 8.45 -3.65 4.35
N TRP A 37 8.70 -2.37 4.00
CA TRP A 37 9.07 -1.97 2.64
C TRP A 37 10.36 -2.66 2.17
N ARG A 38 11.41 -2.66 2.99
CA ARG A 38 12.68 -3.34 2.66
C ARG A 38 12.49 -4.85 2.49
N LYS A 39 11.66 -5.48 3.29
CA LYS A 39 11.31 -6.91 3.16
C LYS A 39 10.53 -7.17 1.88
N PHE A 40 9.60 -6.30 1.49
CA PHE A 40 8.89 -6.38 0.22
C PHE A 40 9.85 -6.37 -0.98
N LEU A 41 10.77 -5.42 -1.03
CA LEU A 41 11.77 -5.36 -2.10
C LEU A 41 12.69 -6.59 -2.09
N ASN A 42 13.19 -6.99 -0.91
CA ASN A 42 14.07 -8.16 -0.80
C ASN A 42 13.36 -9.46 -1.21
N ALA A 43 12.11 -9.65 -0.80
CA ALA A 43 11.30 -10.81 -1.20
C ALA A 43 11.05 -10.82 -2.71
N SER A 44 10.75 -9.66 -3.30
CA SER A 44 10.56 -9.52 -4.75
C SER A 44 11.80 -9.94 -5.54
N ALA A 45 12.98 -9.50 -5.09
CA ALA A 45 14.26 -9.88 -5.72
C ALA A 45 14.60 -11.36 -5.51
N MET A 46 14.45 -11.87 -4.29
CA MET A 46 14.76 -13.26 -3.95
C MET A 46 13.87 -14.26 -4.69
N LEU A 47 12.57 -13.97 -4.80
CA LEU A 47 11.58 -14.79 -5.49
C LEU A 47 11.62 -14.60 -7.01
N LYS A 48 12.41 -13.64 -7.50
CA LYS A 48 12.56 -13.32 -8.92
C LYS A 48 11.20 -13.10 -9.60
N VAL A 49 10.40 -12.19 -9.03
CA VAL A 49 9.08 -11.89 -9.57
C VAL A 49 9.19 -10.98 -10.80
N ASP A 50 8.20 -11.06 -11.68
CA ASP A 50 8.11 -10.20 -12.84
C ASP A 50 7.52 -8.84 -12.51
N VAL A 51 6.56 -8.83 -11.57
CA VAL A 51 5.90 -7.64 -11.08
C VAL A 51 5.78 -7.71 -9.56
N ALA A 52 6.28 -6.69 -8.89
CA ALA A 52 6.05 -6.44 -7.46
C ALA A 52 4.96 -5.37 -7.33
N ILE A 53 3.89 -5.67 -6.62
CA ILE A 53 2.73 -4.78 -6.49
C ILE A 53 2.54 -4.41 -5.02
N CYS A 54 2.55 -3.10 -4.72
CA CYS A 54 2.08 -2.55 -3.45
C CYS A 54 0.68 -1.95 -3.67
N GLY A 55 -0.34 -2.57 -3.06
CA GLY A 55 -1.74 -2.35 -3.38
C GLY A 55 -2.42 -1.18 -2.68
N GLY A 56 -1.70 -0.43 -1.83
CA GLY A 56 -2.23 0.75 -1.13
C GLY A 56 -1.58 1.01 0.21
N ASP A 57 -1.90 2.15 0.81
CA ASP A 57 -1.49 2.59 2.15
C ASP A 57 0.02 2.50 2.39
N LEU A 58 0.75 3.34 1.66
CA LEU A 58 2.20 3.45 1.73
C LEU A 58 2.66 4.23 2.96
N THR A 59 1.94 5.33 3.26
CA THR A 59 2.43 6.37 4.16
C THR A 59 2.14 6.07 5.62
N GLY A 60 3.06 6.48 6.50
CA GLY A 60 2.88 6.42 7.94
C GLY A 60 1.87 7.45 8.44
N LYS A 61 1.40 7.23 9.67
CA LYS A 61 0.28 8.00 10.24
C LYS A 61 0.72 9.08 11.23
N MET A 62 1.96 9.03 11.72
CA MET A 62 2.37 9.85 12.86
C MET A 62 3.85 10.27 12.81
N ILE A 63 4.11 11.48 13.29
CA ILE A 63 5.44 11.96 13.60
C ILE A 63 5.77 11.60 15.05
N VAL A 64 7.00 11.17 15.29
CA VAL A 64 7.58 11.05 16.64
C VAL A 64 8.66 12.11 16.79
N PRO A 65 8.38 13.23 17.48
CA PRO A 65 9.39 14.24 17.76
C PRO A 65 10.48 13.66 18.69
N VAL A 66 11.73 13.80 18.29
CA VAL A 66 12.91 13.45 19.06
C VAL A 66 13.56 14.77 19.47
N VAL A 67 13.26 15.22 20.70
CA VAL A 67 13.52 16.57 21.18
C VAL A 67 14.88 16.64 21.86
N GLU A 68 15.76 17.51 21.37
CA GLU A 68 17.02 17.83 22.00
C GLU A 68 16.81 18.76 23.20
N GLY A 69 17.24 18.30 24.39
CA GLY A 69 17.24 19.06 25.62
C GLY A 69 18.50 19.88 25.81
N LYS A 70 18.50 20.80 26.79
CA LYS A 70 19.64 21.68 27.12
C LYS A 70 20.88 20.95 27.62
N ASP A 71 20.73 19.73 28.07
CA ASP A 71 21.81 18.85 28.55
C ASP A 71 22.45 18.02 27.41
N GLY A 72 22.03 18.26 26.14
CA GLY A 72 22.52 17.52 24.98
C GLY A 72 21.96 16.10 24.85
N LYS A 73 20.96 15.74 25.66
CA LYS A 73 20.22 14.48 25.53
C LYS A 73 18.98 14.69 24.68
N PHE A 74 18.49 13.58 24.14
CA PHE A 74 17.30 13.55 23.31
C PHE A 74 16.20 12.77 24.00
N ALA A 75 14.99 13.32 24.02
CA ALA A 75 13.81 12.66 24.58
C ALA A 75 12.73 12.47 23.51
N TYR A 76 12.07 11.30 23.50
CA TYR A 76 10.93 11.03 22.64
C TYR A 76 9.93 10.11 23.33
N TYR A 77 8.66 10.22 22.94
CA TYR A 77 7.57 9.37 23.44
C TYR A 77 7.21 8.32 22.40
N LEU A 78 7.28 7.04 22.79
CA LEU A 78 6.95 5.92 21.89
C LEU A 78 6.31 4.77 22.68
N MET A 79 5.22 4.21 22.16
CA MET A 79 4.52 3.04 22.75
C MET A 79 4.23 3.20 24.25
N GLY A 80 3.70 4.37 24.63
CA GLY A 80 3.29 4.64 26.01
C GLY A 80 4.43 4.99 26.97
N ARG A 81 5.68 5.16 26.47
CA ARG A 81 6.88 5.43 27.29
C ARG A 81 7.68 6.60 26.77
N THR A 82 8.26 7.37 27.68
CA THR A 82 9.29 8.36 27.36
C THR A 82 10.64 7.67 27.37
N HIS A 83 11.39 7.86 26.29
CA HIS A 83 12.76 7.40 26.12
C HIS A 83 13.70 8.60 26.20
N THR A 84 14.85 8.44 26.87
CA THR A 84 15.93 9.44 26.90
C THR A 84 17.21 8.78 26.46
N ILE A 85 17.88 9.37 25.48
CA ILE A 85 19.09 8.86 24.84
C ILE A 85 20.13 9.98 24.69
N ASP A 86 21.36 9.61 24.48
CA ASP A 86 22.42 10.51 24.01
C ASP A 86 22.47 10.53 22.46
N SER A 87 23.37 11.35 21.92
CA SER A 87 23.53 11.47 20.47
C SER A 87 23.93 10.16 19.78
N SER A 88 24.62 9.25 20.48
CA SER A 88 25.02 7.94 19.93
C SER A 88 23.81 7.00 19.74
N GLY A 89 22.73 7.22 20.48
CA GLY A 89 21.49 6.45 20.40
C GLY A 89 20.53 6.88 19.31
N LEU A 90 20.74 8.05 18.67
CA LEU A 90 19.79 8.64 17.69
C LEU A 90 19.52 7.75 16.49
N GLU A 91 20.56 7.19 15.88
CA GLU A 91 20.39 6.33 14.69
C GLU A 91 19.51 5.11 15.00
N LYS A 92 19.77 4.48 16.15
CA LYS A 92 18.96 3.36 16.62
C LYS A 92 17.51 3.76 16.88
N ALA A 93 17.29 4.87 17.59
CA ALA A 93 15.95 5.38 17.87
C ALA A 93 15.18 5.67 16.57
N PHE A 94 15.81 6.33 15.59
CA PHE A 94 15.20 6.62 14.29
C PHE A 94 14.86 5.34 13.52
N LYS A 95 15.74 4.33 13.57
CA LYS A 95 15.48 3.04 12.95
C LYS A 95 14.30 2.32 13.60
N ASP A 96 14.24 2.32 14.93
CA ASP A 96 13.17 1.68 15.70
C ASP A 96 11.81 2.37 15.40
N ILE A 97 11.77 3.71 15.38
CA ILE A 97 10.58 4.50 15.05
C ILE A 97 10.10 4.22 13.61
N ARG A 98 11.01 4.22 12.64
CA ARG A 98 10.68 3.90 11.23
C ARG A 98 10.23 2.45 11.07
N GLY A 99 10.75 1.55 11.90
CA GLY A 99 10.42 0.13 11.85
C GLY A 99 8.94 -0.16 12.08
N ILE A 100 8.30 0.64 12.93
CA ILE A 100 6.87 0.51 13.28
C ILE A 100 5.94 1.44 12.48
N GLY A 101 6.46 2.09 11.42
CA GLY A 101 5.65 2.91 10.53
C GLY A 101 5.48 4.38 10.93
N TYR A 102 6.24 4.87 11.91
CA TYR A 102 6.21 6.26 12.31
C TYR A 102 7.38 7.05 11.73
N TYR A 103 7.24 8.38 11.69
CA TYR A 103 8.26 9.28 11.16
C TYR A 103 9.04 9.93 12.30
N PRO A 104 10.33 9.58 12.52
CA PRO A 104 11.15 10.30 13.48
C PRO A 104 11.45 11.70 12.96
N TYR A 105 11.31 12.69 13.82
CA TYR A 105 11.64 14.08 13.52
C TYR A 105 12.54 14.67 14.61
N SER A 106 13.79 14.98 14.26
CA SER A 106 14.70 15.66 15.20
C SER A 106 14.33 17.12 15.33
N THR A 107 14.16 17.58 16.56
CA THR A 107 13.72 18.95 16.87
C THR A 107 14.30 19.42 18.21
N ASN A 108 14.10 20.67 18.55
CA ASN A 108 14.48 21.27 19.85
C ASN A 108 13.23 21.67 20.66
N GLU A 109 13.43 22.05 21.94
CA GLU A 109 12.33 22.43 22.83
C GLU A 109 11.46 23.58 22.27
N GLY A 110 12.06 24.55 21.58
CA GLY A 110 11.35 25.70 21.03
C GLY A 110 10.42 25.31 19.88
N GLU A 111 10.94 24.58 18.90
CA GLU A 111 10.17 24.08 17.76
C GLU A 111 9.12 23.04 18.19
N TYR A 112 9.47 22.16 19.13
CA TYR A 112 8.50 21.21 19.68
C TYR A 112 7.30 21.92 20.33
N LYS A 113 7.56 23.01 21.08
CA LYS A 113 6.49 23.84 21.64
C LYS A 113 5.63 24.45 20.53
N GLU A 114 6.24 25.01 19.50
CA GLU A 114 5.50 25.54 18.34
C GLU A 114 4.63 24.47 17.69
N MET A 115 5.15 23.24 17.49
CA MET A 115 4.36 22.12 16.95
C MET A 115 3.16 21.76 17.83
N THR A 116 3.29 21.83 19.16
CA THR A 116 2.15 21.54 20.06
C THR A 116 1.07 22.61 20.04
N GLU A 117 1.43 23.85 19.74
CA GLU A 117 0.54 25.01 19.71
C GLU A 117 -0.03 25.30 18.30
N ASN A 118 0.63 24.80 17.26
CA ASN A 118 0.30 25.12 15.86
C ASN A 118 0.11 23.85 14.99
N PRO A 119 -1.12 23.40 14.78
CA PRO A 119 -1.40 22.24 13.92
C PRO A 119 -0.90 22.37 12.48
N LYS A 120 -0.79 23.58 11.93
CA LYS A 120 -0.24 23.81 10.58
C LYS A 120 1.24 23.45 10.52
N LYS A 121 2.01 23.78 11.56
CA LYS A 121 3.42 23.42 11.65
C LYS A 121 3.59 21.88 11.66
N VAL A 122 2.73 21.18 12.39
CA VAL A 122 2.72 19.70 12.39
C VAL A 122 2.44 19.16 10.99
N ASP A 123 1.47 19.75 10.28
CA ASP A 123 1.12 19.32 8.92
C ASP A 123 2.26 19.55 7.92
N GLU A 124 2.95 20.68 8.01
CA GLU A 124 4.15 20.99 7.20
C GLU A 124 5.27 19.97 7.46
N VAL A 125 5.61 19.73 8.72
CA VAL A 125 6.63 18.74 9.10
C VAL A 125 6.23 17.35 8.63
N PHE A 126 4.97 16.96 8.80
CA PHE A 126 4.47 15.67 8.33
C PHE A 126 4.62 15.53 6.80
N HIS A 127 4.25 16.58 6.06
CA HIS A 127 4.41 16.61 4.61
C HIS A 127 5.88 16.35 4.20
N ASP A 128 6.81 17.05 4.82
CA ASP A 128 8.23 16.98 4.48
C ASP A 128 8.84 15.61 4.82
N VAL A 129 8.56 15.06 6.01
CA VAL A 129 9.10 13.75 6.41
C VAL A 129 8.46 12.61 5.62
N MET A 130 7.19 12.70 5.29
CA MET A 130 6.49 11.73 4.45
C MET A 130 7.08 11.73 3.03
N THR A 131 7.19 12.91 2.41
CA THR A 131 7.73 13.07 1.05
C THR A 131 9.17 12.56 0.97
N SER A 132 10.02 12.97 1.91
CA SER A 132 11.42 12.52 1.95
C SER A 132 11.54 11.01 2.20
N THR A 133 10.63 10.43 2.97
CA THR A 133 10.60 8.98 3.22
C THR A 133 10.22 8.21 1.96
N LEU A 134 9.16 8.64 1.25
CA LEU A 134 8.76 7.99 0.00
C LEU A 134 9.83 8.10 -1.08
N SER A 135 10.46 9.28 -1.25
CA SER A 135 11.55 9.45 -2.20
C SER A 135 12.68 8.44 -1.92
N ARG A 136 13.13 8.37 -0.66
CA ARG A 136 14.16 7.40 -0.25
C ARG A 136 13.73 5.95 -0.45
N TRP A 137 12.45 5.61 -0.25
CA TRP A 137 11.93 4.28 -0.49
C TRP A 137 11.95 3.90 -1.96
N PHE A 138 11.62 4.85 -2.83
CA PHE A 138 11.65 4.61 -4.27
C PHE A 138 13.08 4.51 -4.80
N ASP A 139 14.03 5.28 -4.25
CA ASP A 139 15.45 5.12 -4.57
C ASP A 139 15.97 3.71 -4.25
N LEU A 140 15.50 3.08 -3.16
CA LEU A 140 15.85 1.69 -2.81
C LEU A 140 15.40 0.68 -3.87
N ILE A 141 14.40 0.98 -4.70
CA ILE A 141 13.96 0.09 -5.78
C ILE A 141 15.12 -0.13 -6.75
N HIS A 142 15.78 0.96 -7.16
CA HIS A 142 16.93 0.88 -8.06
C HIS A 142 18.07 0.01 -7.51
N GLU A 143 18.29 0.07 -6.20
CA GLU A 143 19.36 -0.68 -5.54
C GLU A 143 19.06 -2.16 -5.35
N LYS A 144 17.79 -2.51 -5.09
CA LYS A 144 17.38 -3.83 -4.61
C LYS A 144 16.68 -4.70 -5.65
N ILE A 145 16.02 -4.07 -6.60
CA ILE A 145 15.20 -4.79 -7.58
C ILE A 145 16.02 -5.09 -8.83
N PRO A 146 16.10 -6.36 -9.27
CA PRO A 146 16.79 -6.72 -10.51
C PRO A 146 16.16 -6.03 -11.73
N SER A 147 17.00 -5.73 -12.72
CA SER A 147 16.52 -5.24 -14.01
C SER A 147 15.53 -6.23 -14.63
N GLY A 148 14.39 -5.73 -15.11
CA GLY A 148 13.33 -6.55 -15.68
C GLY A 148 12.15 -6.83 -14.74
N THR A 149 12.30 -6.70 -13.42
CA THR A 149 11.17 -6.67 -12.48
C THR A 149 10.57 -5.28 -12.45
N ARG A 150 9.26 -5.16 -12.61
CA ARG A 150 8.52 -3.90 -12.50
C ARG A 150 7.95 -3.75 -11.10
N VAL A 151 8.03 -2.55 -10.57
CA VAL A 151 7.41 -2.20 -9.28
C VAL A 151 6.24 -1.29 -9.54
N VAL A 152 5.04 -1.76 -9.19
CA VAL A 152 3.79 -0.99 -9.30
C VAL A 152 3.34 -0.64 -7.89
N VAL A 153 3.04 0.62 -7.69
CA VAL A 153 2.55 1.15 -6.42
C VAL A 153 1.22 1.84 -6.67
N CYS A 154 0.25 1.55 -5.83
CA CYS A 154 -1.03 2.24 -5.80
C CYS A 154 -1.16 2.93 -4.44
N PRO A 155 -1.57 4.19 -4.34
CA PRO A 155 -1.95 4.75 -3.06
C PRO A 155 -3.20 4.06 -2.50
N GLY A 156 -3.37 4.06 -1.16
CA GLY A 156 -4.57 3.60 -0.48
C GLY A 156 -5.33 4.76 0.16
N ASN A 157 -6.31 4.45 1.00
CA ASN A 157 -7.18 5.47 1.58
C ASN A 157 -6.46 6.41 2.56
N ASP A 158 -5.44 5.94 3.27
CA ASP A 158 -4.66 6.75 4.21
C ASP A 158 -3.65 7.67 3.48
N ASP A 159 -3.34 7.41 2.22
CA ASP A 159 -2.38 8.18 1.46
C ASP A 159 -2.97 9.51 0.97
N ARG A 160 -2.30 10.62 1.31
CA ARG A 160 -2.70 11.96 0.83
C ARG A 160 -2.68 12.03 -0.70
N LEU A 161 -3.52 12.87 -1.30
CA LEU A 161 -3.64 12.98 -2.77
C LEU A 161 -2.32 13.39 -3.46
N LEU A 162 -1.44 14.09 -2.77
CA LEU A 162 -0.12 14.44 -3.30
C LEU A 162 0.80 13.22 -3.57
N VAL A 163 0.51 12.06 -2.94
CA VAL A 163 1.30 10.84 -3.12
C VAL A 163 1.29 10.36 -4.57
N ASP A 164 0.19 10.56 -5.29
CA ASP A 164 0.13 10.25 -6.74
C ASP A 164 1.24 10.96 -7.51
N LYS A 165 1.42 12.26 -7.25
CA LYS A 165 2.44 13.05 -7.91
C LYS A 165 3.85 12.56 -7.57
N LEU A 166 4.10 12.22 -6.30
CA LEU A 166 5.41 11.69 -5.88
C LEU A 166 5.74 10.37 -6.57
N ILE A 167 4.74 9.49 -6.75
CA ILE A 167 4.94 8.24 -7.49
C ILE A 167 5.17 8.52 -8.97
N ASP A 168 4.38 9.43 -9.59
CA ASP A 168 4.47 9.75 -11.02
C ASP A 168 5.80 10.42 -11.39
N GLU A 169 6.42 11.16 -10.47
CA GLU A 169 7.72 11.84 -10.68
C GLU A 169 8.92 10.88 -10.55
N HIS A 170 8.75 9.68 -9.99
CA HIS A 170 9.86 8.75 -9.77
C HIS A 170 9.96 7.69 -10.87
N LYS A 171 11.15 7.57 -11.49
CA LYS A 171 11.39 6.73 -12.67
C LYS A 171 11.35 5.21 -12.43
N ASP A 172 11.61 4.76 -11.20
CA ASP A 172 11.78 3.34 -10.87
C ASP A 172 10.48 2.70 -10.33
N VAL A 173 9.37 3.46 -10.29
CA VAL A 173 8.08 3.02 -9.81
C VAL A 173 6.97 3.39 -10.78
N ILE A 174 5.96 2.57 -10.89
CA ILE A 174 4.80 2.79 -11.75
C ILE A 174 3.59 3.11 -10.87
N ASN A 175 2.97 4.27 -11.07
CA ASN A 175 1.73 4.62 -10.39
C ASN A 175 0.56 3.83 -11.01
N GLY A 176 -0.10 3.04 -10.16
CA GLY A 176 -1.26 2.23 -10.57
C GLY A 176 -2.60 2.96 -10.53
N GLU A 177 -2.74 4.03 -9.74
CA GLU A 177 -4.04 4.66 -9.48
C GLU A 177 -4.74 5.15 -10.74
N GLY A 178 -5.94 4.62 -10.99
CA GLY A 178 -6.78 5.00 -12.13
C GLY A 178 -6.21 4.69 -13.51
N LYS A 179 -5.13 3.91 -13.58
CA LYS A 179 -4.42 3.56 -14.82
C LYS A 179 -4.54 2.06 -15.11
N VAL A 180 -4.52 1.73 -16.39
CA VAL A 180 -4.40 0.33 -16.86
C VAL A 180 -2.93 0.06 -17.16
N ILE A 181 -2.40 -1.00 -16.54
CA ILE A 181 -1.00 -1.41 -16.65
C ILE A 181 -0.95 -2.82 -17.22
N ASP A 182 -0.18 -3.01 -18.30
CA ASP A 182 0.09 -4.36 -18.81
C ASP A 182 0.92 -5.13 -17.78
N VAL A 183 0.41 -6.24 -17.26
CA VAL A 183 1.14 -7.17 -16.38
C VAL A 183 1.99 -8.14 -17.21
N ASP A 184 1.40 -8.66 -18.26
CA ASP A 184 2.06 -9.42 -19.33
C ASP A 184 1.31 -9.23 -20.67
N GLU A 185 1.61 -10.03 -21.69
CA GLU A 185 0.95 -9.91 -23.02
C GLU A 185 -0.57 -10.19 -23.00
N GLY A 186 -1.08 -10.87 -21.96
CA GLY A 186 -2.48 -11.31 -21.86
C GLY A 186 -3.27 -10.68 -20.72
N HIS A 187 -2.60 -10.03 -19.77
CA HIS A 187 -3.21 -9.55 -18.54
C HIS A 187 -2.92 -8.08 -18.31
N GLU A 188 -4.00 -7.31 -18.20
CA GLU A 188 -3.97 -5.91 -17.78
C GLU A 188 -4.39 -5.82 -16.31
N MET A 189 -3.80 -4.90 -15.55
CA MET A 189 -4.22 -4.55 -14.20
C MET A 189 -4.78 -3.15 -14.16
N VAL A 190 -5.90 -2.98 -13.50
CA VAL A 190 -6.48 -1.67 -13.16
C VAL A 190 -6.55 -1.52 -11.66
N SER A 191 -6.12 -0.35 -11.14
CA SER A 191 -6.01 -0.12 -9.71
C SER A 191 -6.90 1.03 -9.25
N CYS A 192 -7.39 0.92 -8.00
CA CYS A 192 -8.15 1.96 -7.32
C CYS A 192 -7.83 1.94 -5.82
N GLY A 193 -7.27 3.04 -5.31
CA GLY A 193 -6.96 3.22 -3.89
C GLY A 193 -8.11 3.81 -3.07
N TRP A 194 -9.23 4.18 -3.70
CA TRP A 194 -10.41 4.71 -3.03
C TRP A 194 -11.22 3.60 -2.37
N VAL A 195 -11.76 3.89 -1.19
CA VAL A 195 -12.55 2.96 -0.39
C VAL A 195 -13.92 3.53 -0.04
N ASN A 196 -14.82 2.69 0.45
CA ASN A 196 -16.08 3.10 1.07
C ASN A 196 -15.83 3.82 2.41
N PRO A 197 -16.81 4.61 2.92
CA PRO A 197 -16.63 5.39 4.14
C PRO A 197 -16.25 4.53 5.34
N SER A 198 -15.30 5.04 6.13
CA SER A 198 -14.87 4.47 7.41
C SER A 198 -15.06 5.47 8.57
N PRO A 199 -14.96 5.03 9.83
CA PRO A 199 -15.02 5.93 10.97
C PRO A 199 -13.90 6.99 11.00
N TRP A 200 -12.79 6.75 10.29
CA TRP A 200 -11.59 7.61 10.32
C TRP A 200 -11.61 8.75 9.31
N LYS A 201 -12.50 8.71 8.29
CA LYS A 201 -12.64 9.77 7.28
C LYS A 201 -11.30 10.11 6.61
N THR A 202 -10.68 9.12 6.04
CA THR A 202 -9.36 9.21 5.40
C THR A 202 -9.41 9.94 4.05
N ALA A 203 -8.24 10.16 3.42
CA ALA A 203 -8.11 11.04 2.27
C ALA A 203 -8.84 10.55 0.99
N ARG A 204 -9.00 9.23 0.83
CA ARG A 204 -9.59 8.62 -0.36
C ARG A 204 -10.80 7.74 -0.01
N GLU A 205 -11.76 8.35 0.65
CA GLU A 205 -13.06 7.74 0.93
C GLU A 205 -14.15 8.41 0.11
N GLU A 206 -15.09 7.64 -0.38
CA GLU A 206 -16.31 8.15 -1.03
C GLU A 206 -17.47 7.18 -0.87
N GLU A 207 -18.70 7.71 -0.98
CA GLU A 207 -19.91 6.91 -0.89
C GLU A 207 -19.92 5.82 -1.96
N GLU A 208 -20.58 4.69 -1.67
CA GLU A 208 -20.58 3.48 -2.49
C GLU A 208 -21.04 3.73 -3.94
N ASP A 209 -22.00 4.64 -4.16
CA ASP A 209 -22.48 4.99 -5.50
C ASP A 209 -21.41 5.73 -6.33
N LYS A 210 -20.64 6.59 -5.70
CA LYS A 210 -19.52 7.30 -6.33
C LYS A 210 -18.35 6.35 -6.57
N LEU A 211 -18.05 5.50 -5.60
CA LEU A 211 -17.02 4.47 -5.75
C LEU A 211 -17.37 3.51 -6.90
N GLU A 212 -18.64 3.09 -7.01
CA GLU A 212 -19.11 2.29 -8.13
C GLU A 212 -18.87 2.98 -9.47
N ALA A 213 -19.26 4.25 -9.59
CA ALA A 213 -19.07 5.03 -10.81
C ALA A 213 -17.57 5.19 -11.16
N ARG A 214 -16.71 5.39 -10.17
CA ARG A 214 -15.25 5.45 -10.34
C ARG A 214 -14.71 4.13 -10.86
N LEU A 215 -15.06 3.02 -10.24
CA LEU A 215 -14.62 1.68 -10.63
C LEU A 215 -15.07 1.34 -12.05
N GLU A 216 -16.33 1.63 -12.41
CA GLU A 216 -16.84 1.46 -13.77
C GLU A 216 -16.01 2.25 -14.79
N LYS A 217 -15.71 3.52 -14.48
CA LYS A 217 -14.88 4.37 -15.34
C LYS A 217 -13.48 3.77 -15.52
N TYR A 218 -12.87 3.24 -14.46
CA TYR A 218 -11.54 2.65 -14.54
C TYR A 218 -11.56 1.32 -15.31
N ILE A 219 -12.52 0.45 -15.02
CA ILE A 219 -12.71 -0.84 -15.70
C ILE A 219 -12.97 -0.66 -17.18
N SER A 220 -13.69 0.41 -17.60
CA SER A 220 -14.00 0.66 -19.01
C SER A 220 -12.76 0.88 -19.90
N GLN A 221 -11.59 1.14 -19.31
CA GLN A 221 -10.33 1.31 -20.02
C GLN A 221 -9.62 -0.04 -20.32
N VAL A 222 -10.06 -1.12 -19.68
CA VAL A 222 -9.46 -2.46 -19.81
C VAL A 222 -9.96 -3.12 -21.11
N LYS A 223 -9.03 -3.65 -21.90
CA LYS A 223 -9.38 -4.27 -23.21
C LYS A 223 -10.10 -5.61 -23.03
N ASN A 224 -9.62 -6.45 -22.10
CA ASN A 224 -10.22 -7.75 -21.82
C ASN A 224 -10.42 -7.96 -20.31
N VAL A 225 -11.60 -7.65 -19.84
CA VAL A 225 -11.95 -7.73 -18.42
C VAL A 225 -11.84 -9.16 -17.87
N LYS A 226 -12.02 -10.19 -18.72
CA LYS A 226 -11.96 -11.59 -18.28
C LYS A 226 -10.57 -12.04 -17.88
N THR A 227 -9.53 -11.44 -18.44
CA THR A 227 -8.12 -11.71 -18.07
C THR A 227 -7.55 -10.60 -17.18
N ALA A 228 -8.35 -9.59 -16.83
CA ALA A 228 -7.91 -8.46 -16.03
C ALA A 228 -7.64 -8.82 -14.58
N ILE A 229 -6.77 -8.04 -13.97
CA ILE A 229 -6.48 -8.04 -12.53
C ILE A 229 -7.07 -6.75 -11.96
N PHE A 230 -7.99 -6.86 -11.01
CA PHE A 230 -8.53 -5.72 -10.27
C PHE A 230 -7.72 -5.55 -8.98
N ASN A 231 -6.88 -4.53 -8.91
CA ASN A 231 -6.18 -4.12 -7.70
C ASN A 231 -6.96 -2.98 -7.04
N PHE A 232 -8.01 -3.35 -6.32
CA PHE A 232 -8.87 -2.41 -5.61
C PHE A 232 -8.59 -2.49 -4.12
N HIS A 233 -8.12 -1.41 -3.53
CA HIS A 233 -7.67 -1.38 -2.15
C HIS A 233 -8.75 -1.85 -1.17
N ALA A 234 -10.00 -1.37 -1.32
CA ALA A 234 -11.13 -1.89 -0.55
C ALA A 234 -11.40 -3.37 -0.88
N PRO A 235 -11.55 -4.26 0.10
CA PRO A 235 -11.98 -5.63 -0.13
C PRO A 235 -13.48 -5.70 -0.44
N PRO A 236 -13.93 -6.73 -1.16
CA PRO A 236 -15.34 -6.91 -1.47
C PRO A 236 -16.15 -7.29 -0.22
N PHE A 237 -17.32 -6.66 -0.04
CA PHE A 237 -18.21 -6.83 1.11
C PHE A 237 -18.64 -8.29 1.34
N GLN A 238 -18.70 -8.73 2.60
CA GLN A 238 -19.11 -10.08 3.04
C GLN A 238 -18.30 -11.24 2.41
N THR A 239 -16.98 -11.17 2.53
CA THR A 239 -16.07 -12.11 1.89
C THR A 239 -15.03 -12.73 2.81
N ARG A 240 -15.06 -12.52 4.11
CA ARG A 240 -13.97 -12.82 5.06
C ARG A 240 -12.66 -12.06 4.77
N LEU A 241 -12.51 -11.44 3.59
CA LEU A 241 -11.38 -10.55 3.28
C LEU A 241 -11.63 -9.14 3.83
N ASP A 242 -12.77 -8.93 4.46
CA ASP A 242 -13.28 -7.65 4.92
C ASP A 242 -13.78 -7.68 6.37
N GLU A 243 -13.41 -8.70 7.15
CA GLU A 243 -13.81 -8.80 8.55
C GLU A 243 -12.92 -7.93 9.43
N ALA A 244 -13.54 -6.97 10.12
CA ALA A 244 -12.88 -6.08 11.08
C ALA A 244 -13.63 -6.06 12.42
N PRO A 245 -12.98 -5.64 13.52
CA PRO A 245 -13.65 -5.44 14.80
C PRO A 245 -14.81 -4.46 14.71
N LEU A 246 -15.96 -4.84 15.28
CA LEU A 246 -17.04 -3.89 15.51
C LEU A 246 -16.59 -2.88 16.58
N LEU A 247 -16.66 -1.59 16.27
CA LEU A 247 -16.23 -0.51 17.15
C LEU A 247 -17.41 0.15 17.85
N ASP A 248 -17.19 0.58 19.08
CA ASP A 248 -18.10 1.47 19.77
C ASP A 248 -17.93 2.94 19.30
N LYS A 249 -18.69 3.87 19.90
CA LYS A 249 -18.61 5.31 19.58
C LYS A 249 -17.25 5.96 19.89
N ASP A 250 -16.46 5.34 20.75
CA ASP A 250 -15.13 5.80 21.16
C ASP A 250 -14.01 5.04 20.41
N LEU A 251 -14.38 4.31 19.34
CA LEU A 251 -13.52 3.49 18.47
C LEU A 251 -12.83 2.32 19.19
N ASN A 252 -13.39 1.83 20.28
CA ASN A 252 -12.88 0.63 20.94
C ASN A 252 -13.58 -0.61 20.41
N PRO A 253 -12.85 -1.74 20.24
CA PRO A 253 -13.46 -3.01 19.86
C PRO A 253 -14.50 -3.49 20.83
N ILE A 254 -15.69 -3.88 20.34
CA ILE A 254 -16.76 -4.47 21.15
C ILE A 254 -16.41 -5.93 21.44
N ILE A 255 -16.43 -6.30 22.73
CA ILE A 255 -16.19 -7.64 23.21
C ILE A 255 -17.53 -8.25 23.66
N GLN A 256 -17.86 -9.42 23.13
CA GLN A 256 -19.05 -10.19 23.52
C GLN A 256 -18.67 -11.66 23.77
N GLY A 257 -19.04 -12.18 24.91
CA GLY A 257 -18.70 -13.58 25.27
C GLY A 257 -17.19 -13.86 25.38
N GLY A 258 -16.38 -12.83 25.69
CA GLY A 258 -14.91 -12.94 25.80
C GLY A 258 -14.14 -12.87 24.47
N SER A 259 -14.84 -12.63 23.36
CA SER A 259 -14.22 -12.48 22.03
C SER A 259 -14.60 -11.15 21.41
N VAL A 260 -13.71 -10.60 20.56
CA VAL A 260 -13.99 -9.41 19.75
C VAL A 260 -15.08 -9.76 18.73
N VAL A 261 -16.09 -8.92 18.61
CA VAL A 261 -17.13 -9.06 17.58
C VAL A 261 -16.58 -8.59 16.26
N MET A 262 -16.52 -9.48 15.26
CA MET A 262 -16.08 -9.17 13.90
C MET A 262 -17.29 -8.95 12.98
N ILE A 263 -17.21 -7.96 12.10
CA ILE A 263 -18.25 -7.64 11.12
C ILE A 263 -17.63 -7.38 9.74
N PRO A 264 -18.39 -7.62 8.64
CA PRO A 264 -17.94 -7.26 7.31
C PRO A 264 -18.02 -5.73 7.11
N VAL A 265 -16.92 -5.12 6.68
CA VAL A 265 -16.78 -3.67 6.47
C VAL A 265 -16.31 -3.29 5.06
N GLY A 266 -16.15 -4.27 4.18
CA GLY A 266 -15.71 -4.06 2.80
C GLY A 266 -16.72 -3.31 1.93
N SER A 267 -16.33 -3.03 0.69
CA SER A 267 -17.15 -2.28 -0.26
C SER A 267 -18.15 -3.13 -1.02
N LYS A 268 -19.41 -2.68 -1.03
CA LYS A 268 -20.47 -3.25 -1.86
C LYS A 268 -20.24 -2.97 -3.34
N ALA A 269 -19.71 -1.80 -3.68
CA ALA A 269 -19.35 -1.45 -5.05
C ALA A 269 -18.26 -2.38 -5.58
N VAL A 270 -17.19 -2.63 -4.82
CA VAL A 270 -16.13 -3.56 -5.22
C VAL A 270 -16.70 -4.97 -5.42
N ARG A 271 -17.53 -5.46 -4.49
CA ARG A 271 -18.19 -6.76 -4.66
C ARG A 271 -19.02 -6.84 -5.94
N LYS A 272 -19.85 -5.82 -6.19
CA LYS A 272 -20.69 -5.72 -7.40
C LYS A 272 -19.85 -5.75 -8.68
N MET A 273 -18.71 -5.03 -8.71
CA MET A 273 -17.83 -5.02 -9.87
C MET A 273 -17.20 -6.40 -10.12
N ILE A 274 -16.76 -7.08 -9.08
CA ILE A 274 -16.20 -8.43 -9.21
C ILE A 274 -17.28 -9.42 -9.68
N GLU A 275 -18.47 -9.38 -9.11
CA GLU A 275 -19.59 -10.25 -9.52
C GLU A 275 -20.03 -10.00 -10.97
N LYS A 276 -20.08 -8.73 -11.39
CA LYS A 276 -20.48 -8.32 -12.75
C LYS A 276 -19.46 -8.72 -13.80
N TYR A 277 -18.19 -8.39 -13.55
CA TYR A 277 -17.15 -8.49 -14.58
C TYR A 277 -16.37 -9.80 -14.54
N GLN A 278 -16.30 -10.44 -13.38
CA GLN A 278 -15.59 -11.70 -13.18
C GLN A 278 -14.14 -11.66 -13.72
N PRO A 279 -13.29 -10.71 -13.24
CA PRO A 279 -11.89 -10.64 -13.66
C PRO A 279 -11.12 -11.92 -13.30
N PHE A 280 -9.90 -12.04 -13.75
CA PHE A 280 -9.01 -13.15 -13.43
C PHE A 280 -8.61 -13.15 -11.94
N LEU A 281 -8.19 -12.00 -11.42
CA LEU A 281 -7.78 -11.82 -10.02
C LEU A 281 -8.40 -10.55 -9.42
N GLY A 282 -8.67 -10.59 -8.11
CA GLY A 282 -8.92 -9.44 -7.25
C GLY A 282 -7.83 -9.34 -6.19
N LEU A 283 -7.15 -8.20 -6.13
CA LEU A 283 -6.09 -7.90 -5.16
C LEU A 283 -6.60 -6.80 -4.24
N HIS A 284 -6.60 -7.05 -2.92
CA HIS A 284 -7.21 -6.17 -1.92
C HIS A 284 -6.31 -5.99 -0.71
N GLY A 285 -6.56 -4.95 0.07
CA GLY A 285 -5.89 -4.61 1.33
C GLY A 285 -6.86 -3.98 2.32
N HIS A 286 -6.47 -2.85 2.92
CA HIS A 286 -7.28 -1.99 3.77
C HIS A 286 -7.69 -2.60 5.12
N ILE A 287 -8.14 -3.84 5.15
CA ILE A 287 -8.54 -4.53 6.38
C ILE A 287 -7.40 -5.46 6.80
N HIS A 288 -6.61 -4.99 7.76
CA HIS A 288 -5.35 -5.61 8.17
C HIS A 288 -5.56 -6.98 8.81
N GLU A 289 -6.66 -7.13 9.55
CA GLU A 289 -7.01 -8.35 10.27
C GLU A 289 -7.48 -9.46 9.32
N ALA A 290 -8.01 -9.10 8.17
CA ALA A 290 -8.69 -10.00 7.25
C ALA A 290 -7.73 -10.61 6.20
N SER A 291 -6.78 -11.42 6.67
CA SER A 291 -5.83 -12.10 5.78
C SER A 291 -6.39 -13.39 5.19
N GLY A 292 -6.37 -13.52 3.86
CA GLY A 292 -6.85 -14.75 3.23
C GLY A 292 -7.02 -14.68 1.71
N SER A 293 -7.60 -15.74 1.17
CA SER A 293 -8.02 -15.82 -0.24
C SER A 293 -9.37 -16.51 -0.36
N MET A 294 -10.16 -16.08 -1.34
CA MET A 294 -11.44 -16.71 -1.66
C MET A 294 -11.80 -16.53 -3.13
N LYS A 295 -12.85 -17.23 -3.56
CA LYS A 295 -13.43 -17.07 -4.89
C LYS A 295 -14.77 -16.34 -4.83
N ILE A 296 -14.96 -15.41 -5.76
CA ILE A 296 -16.26 -14.82 -6.10
C ILE A 296 -16.55 -15.20 -7.54
N GLY A 297 -17.44 -16.18 -7.75
CA GLY A 297 -17.59 -16.81 -9.06
C GLY A 297 -16.28 -17.44 -9.54
N ARG A 298 -15.75 -16.98 -10.70
CA ARG A 298 -14.47 -17.46 -11.21
C ARG A 298 -13.25 -16.69 -10.68
N THR A 299 -13.47 -15.48 -10.13
CA THR A 299 -12.41 -14.57 -9.68
C THR A 299 -11.76 -15.05 -8.39
N HIS A 300 -10.44 -15.16 -8.37
CA HIS A 300 -9.68 -15.38 -7.15
C HIS A 300 -9.36 -14.03 -6.50
N CYS A 301 -9.91 -13.78 -5.31
CA CYS A 301 -9.66 -12.59 -4.52
C CYS A 301 -8.70 -12.90 -3.38
N VAL A 302 -7.77 -11.99 -3.10
CA VAL A 302 -6.81 -12.08 -1.99
C VAL A 302 -6.76 -10.78 -1.21
N ASN A 303 -6.55 -10.90 0.11
CA ASN A 303 -6.09 -9.84 0.99
C ASN A 303 -4.97 -10.43 1.85
N PRO A 304 -3.72 -9.95 1.78
CA PRO A 304 -2.64 -10.46 2.60
C PRO A 304 -2.79 -10.09 4.08
N GLY A 305 -3.59 -9.07 4.39
CA GLY A 305 -3.57 -8.41 5.68
C GLY A 305 -2.28 -7.62 5.90
N SER A 306 -2.11 -7.03 7.09
CA SER A 306 -0.89 -6.30 7.42
C SER A 306 -0.51 -6.43 8.89
N GLU A 307 0.79 -6.54 9.15
CA GLU A 307 1.45 -6.45 10.47
C GLU A 307 2.65 -5.50 10.37
N TYR A 308 2.43 -4.36 9.74
CA TYR A 308 3.49 -3.38 9.49
C TYR A 308 4.12 -2.85 10.79
N ALA A 309 3.34 -2.72 11.86
CA ALA A 309 3.81 -2.21 13.15
C ALA A 309 4.81 -3.16 13.83
N GLU A 310 4.74 -4.45 13.54
CA GLU A 310 5.68 -5.48 13.97
C GLU A 310 6.85 -5.63 12.98
N GLY A 311 6.83 -4.85 11.90
CA GLY A 311 7.80 -4.95 10.82
C GLY A 311 7.74 -6.27 10.06
N ILE A 312 6.60 -6.97 10.10
CA ILE A 312 6.37 -8.23 9.40
C ILE A 312 5.72 -7.93 8.05
N ILE A 313 6.31 -8.47 6.98
CA ILE A 313 5.64 -8.44 5.68
C ILE A 313 4.64 -9.56 5.56
N ARG A 314 3.44 -9.24 5.09
CA ARG A 314 2.45 -10.18 4.58
C ARG A 314 2.23 -9.92 3.10
N ALA A 315 2.29 -10.99 2.30
CA ALA A 315 2.17 -10.90 0.85
C ALA A 315 1.56 -12.18 0.27
N PHE A 316 1.14 -12.12 -0.99
CA PHE A 316 0.85 -13.29 -1.80
C PHE A 316 1.85 -13.40 -2.95
N LEU A 317 2.46 -14.58 -3.10
CA LEU A 317 3.13 -14.99 -4.31
C LEU A 317 2.11 -15.63 -5.23
N ILE A 318 1.92 -15.03 -6.40
CA ILE A 318 0.90 -15.43 -7.38
C ILE A 318 1.63 -15.80 -8.67
N GLU A 319 1.43 -17.03 -9.14
CA GLU A 319 1.98 -17.49 -10.43
C GLU A 319 0.84 -17.99 -11.32
N PHE A 320 0.88 -17.64 -12.61
CA PHE A 320 -0.09 -18.07 -13.59
C PHE A 320 0.54 -18.22 -14.97
N LYS A 321 -0.08 -19.05 -15.79
CA LYS A 321 0.30 -19.26 -17.20
C LYS A 321 -0.96 -19.15 -18.07
N GLY A 322 -1.04 -18.14 -18.93
CA GLY A 322 -2.29 -17.74 -19.54
C GLY A 322 -3.37 -17.59 -18.45
N ASP A 323 -4.60 -17.99 -18.70
CA ASP A 323 -5.72 -17.85 -17.75
C ASP A 323 -5.72 -18.90 -16.62
N LYS A 324 -4.62 -19.63 -16.41
CA LYS A 324 -4.53 -20.67 -15.39
C LYS A 324 -3.63 -20.24 -14.25
N LEU A 325 -4.24 -20.02 -13.07
CA LEU A 325 -3.52 -19.82 -11.81
C LEU A 325 -2.79 -21.13 -11.44
N THR A 326 -1.47 -21.05 -11.27
CA THR A 326 -0.62 -22.23 -10.96
C THR A 326 -0.12 -22.20 -9.52
N ARG A 327 0.00 -21.01 -8.93
CA ARG A 327 0.33 -20.82 -7.51
C ARG A 327 -0.42 -19.64 -6.92
N LEU A 328 -0.89 -19.82 -5.71
CA LEU A 328 -1.42 -18.77 -4.85
C LEU A 328 -0.93 -19.07 -3.44
N GLN A 329 0.16 -18.46 -3.04
CA GLN A 329 0.85 -18.78 -1.79
C GLN A 329 1.01 -17.56 -0.92
N ARG A 330 0.56 -17.63 0.34
CA ARG A 330 0.84 -16.62 1.35
C ARG A 330 2.32 -16.64 1.72
N ILE A 331 2.91 -15.45 1.79
CA ILE A 331 4.29 -15.19 2.21
C ILE A 331 4.23 -14.34 3.49
N GLU A 332 5.06 -14.69 4.45
CA GLU A 332 5.21 -13.96 5.70
C GLU A 332 6.70 -13.96 6.09
N GLY A 333 7.23 -12.82 6.61
CA GLY A 333 8.64 -12.71 6.95
C GLY A 333 9.06 -11.45 7.70
#